data_148ca02d67eab3381c5e01b2794e5dbf
#
_entry.id   148ca02d67eab3381c5e01b2794e5dbf
#
_cell.length_a   1.000
_cell.length_b   1.000
_cell.length_c   1.000
_cell.angle_alpha   90.00
_cell.angle_beta   90.00
_cell.angle_gamma   90.00
#
_symmetry.space_group_name_H-M   'P 1'
#
loop_
_entity.id
_entity.type
_entity.pdbx_description
1 polymer ?
#
loop_
_entity_poly.entity_id
_entity_poly.type
_entity_poly.pdbx_seq_one_letter_code
_entity_poly.pdbx_strand_id
1 'polypeptide(L)'
;FGKRLWHENRIALFQQALDTRTTQDHMRERSPRVNFGKGWLQDSILEIYKEDISRFRVLLGTDIEEESLELIKNGKVPKLKALQVHNSTVYRWNRPCYGISANGKPHLRIENRVLPAGPTIQDQTANAAFWLGTMMAAGEQYSDITSQISYEDVRDNFMKASQFGIDSEFTWFKDKKVSACDLILEELLPMARQGLKSCKVDSGDIDKYLGIIEERAKKHMNGSRWILRAFTKLKSETTVDEA
;
A
#
# COMPACT_ATOMS: atom_id res chain seq x y z
N PHE A 1 5.98 -19.42 -10.13
CA PHE A 1 6.39 -20.57 -10.93
C PHE A 1 7.61 -21.29 -10.32
N GLY A 2 7.53 -21.66 -9.03
CA GLY A 2 8.53 -22.46 -8.33
C GLY A 2 9.87 -21.77 -8.02
N LYS A 3 10.02 -20.49 -8.31
CA LYS A 3 11.19 -19.70 -7.95
C LYS A 3 10.81 -18.60 -6.96
N ARG A 4 11.58 -18.49 -5.89
CA ARG A 4 11.50 -17.35 -4.98
C ARG A 4 12.19 -16.16 -5.65
N LEU A 5 11.43 -15.10 -5.94
CA LEU A 5 11.98 -13.85 -6.47
C LEU A 5 12.34 -12.91 -5.31
N TRP A 6 11.30 -12.43 -4.61
CA TRP A 6 11.40 -11.48 -3.50
C TRP A 6 10.62 -12.01 -2.29
N HIS A 7 10.70 -11.35 -1.15
CA HIS A 7 9.86 -11.68 0.01
C HIS A 7 8.39 -11.34 -0.25
N GLU A 8 8.12 -10.26 -1.01
CA GLU A 8 6.80 -9.93 -1.54
C GLU A 8 6.83 -10.01 -3.08
N ASN A 9 6.55 -11.19 -3.60
CA ASN A 9 6.61 -11.46 -5.04
C ASN A 9 5.60 -10.66 -5.87
N ARG A 10 4.45 -10.26 -5.29
CA ARG A 10 3.43 -9.50 -5.98
C ARG A 10 3.96 -8.17 -6.51
N ILE A 11 4.87 -7.51 -5.79
CA ILE A 11 5.48 -6.25 -6.23
C ILE A 11 6.25 -6.47 -7.54
N ALA A 12 7.11 -7.47 -7.60
CA ALA A 12 7.87 -7.80 -8.80
C ALA A 12 6.95 -8.23 -9.96
N LEU A 13 5.96 -9.07 -9.68
CA LEU A 13 5.03 -9.58 -10.70
C LEU A 13 4.18 -8.46 -11.30
N PHE A 14 3.67 -7.55 -10.48
CA PHE A 14 2.84 -6.44 -10.97
C PHE A 14 3.63 -5.45 -11.80
N GLN A 15 4.89 -5.19 -11.44
CA GLN A 15 5.76 -4.35 -12.26
C GLN A 15 5.97 -4.92 -13.67
N GLN A 16 6.02 -6.24 -13.80
CA GLN A 16 6.17 -6.91 -15.09
C GLN A 16 4.84 -7.11 -15.81
N ALA A 17 3.84 -7.67 -15.12
CA ALA A 17 2.59 -8.11 -15.74
C ALA A 17 1.67 -6.95 -16.14
N LEU A 18 1.71 -5.83 -15.42
CA LEU A 18 0.86 -4.66 -15.69
C LEU A 18 1.59 -3.56 -16.48
N ASP A 19 2.85 -3.75 -16.79
CA ASP A 19 3.58 -2.87 -17.71
C ASP A 19 3.35 -3.33 -19.14
N THR A 20 2.32 -2.78 -19.77
CA THR A 20 1.90 -3.10 -21.14
C THR A 20 2.58 -2.22 -22.19
N ARG A 21 3.61 -1.47 -21.81
CA ARG A 21 4.31 -0.58 -22.74
C ARG A 21 5.09 -1.39 -23.79
N THR A 22 4.92 -1.01 -25.06
CA THR A 22 5.82 -1.43 -26.15
C THR A 22 7.11 -0.66 -26.10
N THR A 23 8.13 -1.05 -26.91
CA THR A 23 9.38 -0.29 -27.04
C THR A 23 9.14 1.16 -27.44
N GLN A 24 8.16 1.43 -28.32
CA GLN A 24 7.78 2.80 -28.69
C GLN A 24 7.09 3.55 -27.56
N ASP A 25 6.28 2.87 -26.76
CA ASP A 25 5.60 3.46 -25.61
C ASP A 25 6.60 3.83 -24.51
N HIS A 26 7.67 3.04 -24.31
CA HIS A 26 8.76 3.37 -23.37
C HIS A 26 9.42 4.71 -23.69
N MET A 27 9.46 5.09 -24.96
CA MET A 27 9.98 6.39 -25.38
C MET A 27 9.04 7.56 -25.05
N ARG A 28 7.74 7.30 -25.00
CA ARG A 28 6.67 8.30 -24.74
C ARG A 28 6.23 8.32 -23.28
N GLU A 29 5.92 7.14 -22.74
CA GLU A 29 5.51 6.94 -21.34
C GLU A 29 6.73 6.52 -20.51
N ARG A 30 7.48 7.46 -19.99
CA ARG A 30 8.72 7.20 -19.23
C ARG A 30 8.53 6.42 -17.92
N SER A 31 7.31 6.30 -17.44
CA SER A 31 7.02 5.63 -16.16
C SER A 31 6.04 4.49 -16.34
N PRO A 32 6.25 3.38 -15.61
CA PRO A 32 5.30 2.27 -15.60
C PRO A 32 3.97 2.71 -14.97
N ARG A 33 2.88 2.03 -15.36
CA ARG A 33 1.55 2.24 -14.75
C ARG A 33 1.50 1.80 -13.28
N VAL A 34 2.37 0.85 -12.90
CA VAL A 34 2.55 0.42 -11.51
C VAL A 34 3.59 1.32 -10.84
N ASN A 35 3.14 2.21 -9.96
CA ASN A 35 4.03 3.21 -9.37
C ASN A 35 3.48 3.82 -8.07
N PHE A 36 4.29 4.66 -7.41
CA PHE A 36 3.89 5.52 -6.30
C PHE A 36 3.60 6.97 -6.70
N GLY A 37 3.92 7.38 -7.93
CA GLY A 37 3.97 8.76 -8.36
C GLY A 37 5.40 9.28 -8.48
N LYS A 38 5.55 10.59 -8.58
CA LYS A 38 6.86 11.25 -8.80
C LYS A 38 7.48 11.87 -7.56
N GLY A 39 6.69 12.16 -6.57
CA GLY A 39 7.11 12.90 -5.38
C GLY A 39 6.00 13.04 -4.36
N TRP A 40 6.29 13.75 -3.30
CA TRP A 40 5.33 14.15 -2.31
C TRP A 40 4.27 15.08 -2.91
N LEU A 41 3.02 14.94 -2.48
CA LEU A 41 1.96 15.89 -2.82
C LEU A 41 2.25 17.23 -2.13
N GLN A 42 1.98 18.34 -2.82
CA GLN A 42 2.23 19.68 -2.29
C GLN A 42 0.93 20.32 -1.76
N ASP A 43 -0.12 20.33 -2.58
CA ASP A 43 -1.33 21.07 -2.28
C ASP A 43 -2.55 20.15 -2.09
N SER A 44 -2.77 19.21 -2.98
CA SER A 44 -3.99 18.43 -2.94
C SER A 44 -3.91 17.08 -3.66
N ILE A 45 -4.84 16.19 -3.29
CA ILE A 45 -5.03 14.88 -3.96
C ILE A 45 -5.34 15.00 -5.47
N LEU A 46 -5.79 16.16 -5.94
CA LEU A 46 -6.02 16.43 -7.36
C LEU A 46 -4.74 16.34 -8.19
N GLU A 47 -3.57 16.54 -7.59
CA GLU A 47 -2.29 16.38 -8.26
C GLU A 47 -2.10 14.96 -8.78
N ILE A 48 -2.56 13.96 -8.03
CA ILE A 48 -2.47 12.55 -8.44
C ILE A 48 -3.29 12.32 -9.71
N TYR A 49 -4.53 12.81 -9.75
CA TYR A 49 -5.40 12.66 -10.93
C TYR A 49 -4.84 13.42 -12.13
N LYS A 50 -4.35 14.64 -11.93
CA LYS A 50 -3.71 15.42 -13.00
C LYS A 50 -2.46 14.74 -13.53
N GLU A 51 -1.62 14.20 -12.66
CA GLU A 51 -0.44 13.44 -13.04
C GLU A 51 -0.83 12.21 -13.87
N ASP A 52 -1.78 11.42 -13.42
CA ASP A 52 -2.20 10.20 -14.11
C ASP A 52 -2.82 10.49 -15.48
N ILE A 53 -3.69 11.49 -15.57
CA ILE A 53 -4.31 11.89 -16.85
C ILE A 53 -3.26 12.42 -17.82
N SER A 54 -2.27 13.17 -17.34
CA SER A 54 -1.24 13.74 -18.20
C SER A 54 -0.20 12.72 -18.70
N ARG A 55 -0.01 11.62 -17.95
CA ARG A 55 1.06 10.65 -18.23
C ARG A 55 0.58 9.39 -18.90
N PHE A 56 -0.65 8.97 -18.63
CA PHE A 56 -1.15 7.68 -19.07
C PHE A 56 -2.32 7.85 -20.04
N ARG A 57 -2.17 7.31 -21.23
CA ARG A 57 -3.23 7.31 -22.23
C ARG A 57 -4.44 6.50 -21.75
N VAL A 58 -5.59 6.85 -22.27
CA VAL A 58 -6.82 6.07 -22.07
C VAL A 58 -6.67 4.70 -22.76
N LEU A 59 -6.83 3.62 -22.00
CA LEU A 59 -6.80 2.24 -22.51
C LEU A 59 -8.20 1.68 -22.74
N LEU A 60 -9.16 2.06 -21.90
CA LEU A 60 -10.54 1.57 -21.92
C LEU A 60 -11.48 2.76 -22.09
N GLY A 61 -12.41 2.64 -23.02
CA GLY A 61 -13.55 3.54 -23.15
C GLY A 61 -14.75 3.06 -22.34
N THR A 62 -15.67 3.96 -22.09
CA THR A 62 -16.99 3.65 -21.54
C THR A 62 -18.00 4.62 -22.13
N ASP A 63 -19.24 4.18 -22.28
CA ASP A 63 -20.32 5.09 -22.64
C ASP A 63 -20.58 6.04 -21.48
N ILE A 64 -20.54 7.34 -21.78
CA ILE A 64 -20.75 8.41 -20.82
C ILE A 64 -22.08 9.09 -21.19
N GLU A 65 -23.10 8.79 -20.43
CA GLU A 65 -24.40 9.43 -20.53
C GLU A 65 -24.56 10.66 -19.66
N GLU A 66 -23.50 11.00 -18.89
CA GLU A 66 -23.55 11.98 -17.82
C GLU A 66 -22.75 13.23 -18.20
N GLU A 67 -23.43 14.37 -18.27
CA GLU A 67 -22.79 15.69 -18.37
C GLU A 67 -22.43 16.21 -16.97
N SER A 68 -21.26 15.82 -16.51
CA SER A 68 -20.81 16.08 -15.12
C SER A 68 -20.85 17.56 -14.73
N LEU A 69 -20.52 18.48 -15.66
CA LEU A 69 -20.55 19.91 -15.41
C LEU A 69 -21.98 20.44 -15.22
N GLU A 70 -22.93 19.93 -16.00
CA GLU A 70 -24.34 20.33 -15.86
C GLU A 70 -24.92 19.79 -14.54
N LEU A 71 -24.55 18.59 -14.13
CA LEU A 71 -24.95 18.06 -12.82
C LEU A 71 -24.46 18.96 -11.68
N ILE A 72 -23.19 19.37 -11.71
CA ILE A 72 -22.61 20.24 -10.69
C ILE A 72 -23.31 21.60 -10.65
N LYS A 73 -23.57 22.22 -11.82
CA LYS A 73 -24.32 23.49 -11.89
C LYS A 73 -25.72 23.38 -11.27
N ASN A 74 -26.33 22.20 -11.37
CA ASN A 74 -27.65 21.92 -10.78
C ASN A 74 -27.58 21.36 -9.35
N GLY A 75 -26.44 21.49 -8.65
CA GLY A 75 -26.25 21.00 -7.29
C GLY A 75 -26.28 19.48 -7.13
N LYS A 76 -26.11 18.73 -8.20
CA LYS A 76 -26.08 17.27 -8.19
C LYS A 76 -24.65 16.74 -8.20
N VAL A 77 -24.46 15.57 -7.66
CA VAL A 77 -23.14 14.90 -7.56
C VAL A 77 -22.93 14.01 -8.78
N PRO A 78 -21.91 14.28 -9.62
CA PRO A 78 -21.59 13.46 -10.77
C PRO A 78 -20.91 12.15 -10.38
N LYS A 79 -21.12 11.08 -11.16
CA LYS A 79 -20.45 9.78 -10.96
C LYS A 79 -18.99 9.75 -11.43
N LEU A 80 -18.62 10.64 -12.33
CA LEU A 80 -17.27 10.74 -12.92
C LEU A 80 -16.76 9.40 -13.51
N LYS A 81 -17.60 8.69 -14.27
CA LYS A 81 -17.27 7.36 -14.82
C LYS A 81 -15.97 7.33 -15.61
N ALA A 82 -15.72 8.32 -16.47
CA ALA A 82 -14.49 8.40 -17.25
C ALA A 82 -13.24 8.45 -16.35
N LEU A 83 -13.28 9.25 -15.29
CA LEU A 83 -12.20 9.33 -14.30
C LEU A 83 -12.00 7.99 -13.59
N GLN A 84 -13.09 7.34 -13.19
CA GLN A 84 -13.01 6.03 -12.51
C GLN A 84 -12.40 4.96 -13.42
N VAL A 85 -12.83 4.89 -14.69
CA VAL A 85 -12.29 3.95 -15.67
C VAL A 85 -10.83 4.21 -15.93
N HIS A 86 -10.43 5.46 -16.17
CA HIS A 86 -9.03 5.82 -16.35
C HIS A 86 -8.18 5.45 -15.12
N ASN A 87 -8.61 5.83 -13.92
CA ASN A 87 -7.94 5.53 -12.66
C ASN A 87 -7.81 4.00 -12.40
N SER A 88 -8.76 3.19 -12.90
CA SER A 88 -8.68 1.73 -12.77
C SER A 88 -7.56 1.11 -13.59
N THR A 89 -7.11 1.78 -14.65
CA THR A 89 -6.03 1.33 -15.55
C THR A 89 -4.62 1.76 -15.11
N VAL A 90 -4.52 2.64 -14.12
CA VAL A 90 -3.25 3.06 -13.50
C VAL A 90 -3.13 2.38 -12.14
N TYR A 91 -2.06 1.62 -11.93
CA TYR A 91 -1.87 0.88 -10.70
C TYR A 91 -0.93 1.64 -9.74
N ARG A 92 -1.51 2.55 -8.97
CA ARG A 92 -0.79 3.15 -7.84
C ARG A 92 -0.91 2.28 -6.60
N TRP A 93 0.17 2.15 -5.84
CA TRP A 93 0.17 1.43 -4.57
C TRP A 93 -0.71 2.12 -3.51
N ASN A 94 -0.77 3.45 -3.54
CA ASN A 94 -1.75 4.26 -2.82
C ASN A 94 -2.64 4.94 -3.86
N ARG A 95 -3.81 4.38 -4.13
CA ARG A 95 -4.70 4.82 -5.18
C ARG A 95 -5.76 5.80 -4.65
N PRO A 96 -5.86 7.01 -5.22
CA PRO A 96 -6.97 7.88 -4.91
C PRO A 96 -8.26 7.31 -5.53
N CYS A 97 -9.34 7.30 -4.77
CA CYS A 97 -10.63 6.81 -5.22
C CYS A 97 -11.70 7.85 -4.95
N TYR A 98 -12.39 8.25 -6.01
CA TYR A 98 -13.65 8.99 -5.91
C TYR A 98 -14.81 8.01 -5.76
N GLY A 99 -15.75 8.31 -4.90
CA GLY A 99 -16.95 7.53 -4.69
C GLY A 99 -18.13 8.37 -4.19
N ILE A 100 -19.31 7.77 -4.22
CA ILE A 100 -20.54 8.35 -3.68
C ILE A 100 -21.07 7.35 -2.65
N SER A 101 -21.23 7.81 -1.42
CA SER A 101 -21.79 7.00 -0.34
C SER A 101 -23.27 6.69 -0.56
N ALA A 102 -23.80 5.70 0.14
CA ALA A 102 -25.22 5.32 0.04
C ALA A 102 -26.19 6.47 0.34
N ASN A 103 -25.75 7.47 1.13
CA ASN A 103 -26.52 8.70 1.41
C ASN A 103 -26.36 9.80 0.34
N GLY A 104 -25.75 9.50 -0.81
CA GLY A 104 -25.55 10.43 -1.92
C GLY A 104 -24.38 11.42 -1.76
N LYS A 105 -23.62 11.37 -0.65
CA LYS A 105 -22.47 12.28 -0.43
C LYS A 105 -21.24 11.81 -1.19
N PRO A 106 -20.59 12.71 -1.96
CA PRO A 106 -19.30 12.38 -2.59
C PRO A 106 -18.20 12.31 -1.54
N HIS A 107 -17.22 11.46 -1.80
CA HIS A 107 -16.03 11.35 -0.96
C HIS A 107 -14.79 10.99 -1.79
N LEU A 108 -13.64 11.39 -1.28
CA LEU A 108 -12.34 10.92 -1.73
C LEU A 108 -11.73 10.05 -0.63
N ARG A 109 -11.06 8.98 -1.03
CA ARG A 109 -10.32 8.09 -0.14
C ARG A 109 -9.04 7.63 -0.81
N ILE A 110 -8.07 7.24 0.00
CA ILE A 110 -6.87 6.53 -0.48
C ILE A 110 -7.05 5.04 -0.21
N GLU A 111 -6.95 4.24 -1.27
CA GLU A 111 -6.88 2.79 -1.16
C GLU A 111 -5.42 2.36 -1.02
N ASN A 112 -5.06 1.85 0.14
CA ASN A 112 -3.75 1.25 0.35
C ASN A 112 -3.73 -0.18 -0.21
N ARG A 113 -2.80 -0.46 -1.13
CA ARG A 113 -2.70 -1.74 -1.85
C ARG A 113 -1.45 -2.53 -1.48
N VAL A 114 -0.66 -2.03 -0.54
CA VAL A 114 0.65 -2.63 -0.22
C VAL A 114 0.55 -3.82 0.72
N LEU A 115 -0.50 -3.92 1.54
CA LEU A 115 -0.64 -5.00 2.51
C LEU A 115 -0.90 -6.34 1.79
N PRO A 116 -0.03 -7.34 1.98
CA PRO A 116 -0.31 -8.70 1.49
C PRO A 116 -1.39 -9.36 2.35
N ALA A 117 -2.03 -10.40 1.79
CA ALA A 117 -2.87 -11.28 2.59
C ALA A 117 -1.99 -12.01 3.63
N GLY A 118 -2.45 -12.03 4.87
CA GLY A 118 -1.84 -12.86 5.91
C GLY A 118 -2.27 -14.32 5.79
N PRO A 119 -1.55 -15.27 6.40
CA PRO A 119 -1.90 -16.69 6.36
C PRO A 119 -3.21 -17.03 7.09
N THR A 120 -3.64 -16.20 8.02
CA THR A 120 -4.91 -16.32 8.75
C THR A 120 -5.67 -15.01 8.81
N ILE A 121 -6.96 -15.06 9.17
CA ILE A 121 -7.77 -13.85 9.41
C ILE A 121 -7.16 -13.00 10.53
N GLN A 122 -6.63 -13.62 11.58
CA GLN A 122 -5.96 -12.91 12.67
C GLN A 122 -4.73 -12.13 12.17
N ASP A 123 -3.93 -12.72 11.28
CA ASP A 123 -2.79 -12.07 10.67
C ASP A 123 -3.21 -10.87 9.81
N GLN A 124 -4.29 -11.00 9.04
CA GLN A 124 -4.82 -9.92 8.23
C GLN A 124 -5.33 -8.77 9.10
N THR A 125 -6.05 -9.09 10.17
CA THR A 125 -6.54 -8.10 11.14
C THR A 125 -5.37 -7.41 11.86
N ALA A 126 -4.33 -8.16 12.24
CA ALA A 126 -3.12 -7.61 12.85
C ALA A 126 -2.41 -6.62 11.91
N ASN A 127 -2.26 -6.97 10.62
CA ASN A 127 -1.69 -6.07 9.62
C ASN A 127 -2.52 -4.78 9.48
N ALA A 128 -3.85 -4.91 9.42
CA ALA A 128 -4.74 -3.74 9.33
C ALA A 128 -4.67 -2.87 10.59
N ALA A 129 -4.68 -3.47 11.78
CA ALA A 129 -4.57 -2.75 13.04
C ALA A 129 -3.24 -1.98 13.14
N PHE A 130 -2.13 -2.63 12.80
CA PHE A 130 -0.81 -2.01 12.79
C PHE A 130 -0.77 -0.82 11.82
N TRP A 131 -1.24 -1.00 10.58
CA TRP A 131 -1.24 0.06 9.58
C TRP A 131 -2.15 1.23 9.97
N LEU A 132 -3.41 0.96 10.36
CA LEU A 132 -4.37 1.99 10.74
C LEU A 132 -3.90 2.76 11.98
N GLY A 133 -3.42 2.04 13.01
CA GLY A 133 -2.91 2.67 14.22
C GLY A 133 -1.71 3.58 13.94
N THR A 134 -0.75 3.11 13.14
CA THR A 134 0.41 3.91 12.73
C THR A 134 -0.02 5.15 11.95
N MET A 135 -0.95 5.03 10.99
CA MET A 135 -1.44 6.15 10.21
C MET A 135 -2.15 7.20 11.07
N MET A 136 -2.97 6.77 12.04
CA MET A 136 -3.66 7.69 12.96
C MET A 136 -2.66 8.46 13.81
N ALA A 137 -1.69 7.77 14.43
CA ALA A 137 -0.67 8.43 15.24
C ALA A 137 0.24 9.34 14.41
N ALA A 138 0.64 8.92 13.21
CA ALA A 138 1.45 9.75 12.32
C ALA A 138 0.74 11.06 11.95
N GLY A 139 -0.57 11.01 11.66
CA GLY A 139 -1.37 12.20 11.38
C GLY A 139 -1.51 13.16 12.56
N GLU A 140 -1.43 12.64 13.80
CA GLU A 140 -1.44 13.46 15.02
C GLU A 140 -0.06 14.03 15.37
N GLN A 141 1.02 13.25 15.11
CA GLN A 141 2.39 13.59 15.52
C GLN A 141 3.13 14.49 14.53
N TYR A 142 2.87 14.32 13.24
CA TYR A 142 3.59 15.02 12.17
C TYR A 142 2.66 15.96 11.41
N SER A 143 2.87 17.25 11.56
CA SER A 143 2.17 18.26 10.73
C SER A 143 2.61 18.18 9.27
N ASP A 144 3.87 17.84 9.04
CA ASP A 144 4.46 17.64 7.71
C ASP A 144 5.53 16.53 7.76
N ILE A 145 5.17 15.35 7.26
CA ILE A 145 6.07 14.21 7.19
C ILE A 145 7.11 14.36 6.06
N THR A 146 6.85 15.21 5.07
CA THR A 146 7.75 15.40 3.92
C THR A 146 9.06 16.07 4.33
N SER A 147 9.04 16.80 5.43
CA SER A 147 10.23 17.40 6.04
C SER A 147 11.11 16.39 6.81
N GLN A 148 10.61 15.20 7.10
CA GLN A 148 11.29 14.19 7.92
C GLN A 148 12.01 13.14 7.08
N ILE A 149 11.52 12.85 5.87
CA ILE A 149 12.06 11.82 5.00
C ILE A 149 11.88 12.21 3.53
N SER A 150 12.90 11.95 2.72
CA SER A 150 12.82 12.22 1.28
C SER A 150 11.87 11.23 0.58
N TYR A 151 11.29 11.67 -0.53
CA TYR A 151 10.44 10.78 -1.34
C TYR A 151 11.23 9.59 -1.91
N GLU A 152 12.49 9.82 -2.27
CA GLU A 152 13.40 8.80 -2.78
C GLU A 152 13.65 7.71 -1.73
N ASP A 153 13.89 8.10 -0.48
CA ASP A 153 14.08 7.13 0.60
C ASP A 153 12.82 6.31 0.88
N VAL A 154 11.65 6.92 0.86
CA VAL A 154 10.38 6.18 1.01
C VAL A 154 10.20 5.15 -0.10
N ARG A 155 10.46 5.54 -1.34
CA ARG A 155 10.38 4.63 -2.50
C ARG A 155 11.39 3.49 -2.38
N ASP A 156 12.63 3.82 -2.04
CA ASP A 156 13.69 2.83 -1.88
C ASP A 156 13.42 1.89 -0.70
N ASN A 157 12.90 2.41 0.42
CA ASN A 157 12.47 1.61 1.56
C ASN A 157 11.35 0.62 1.18
N PHE A 158 10.38 1.06 0.37
CA PHE A 158 9.35 0.16 -0.13
C PHE A 158 9.93 -0.97 -0.99
N MET A 159 10.88 -0.66 -1.86
CA MET A 159 11.55 -1.67 -2.68
C MET A 159 12.38 -2.63 -1.84
N LYS A 160 13.14 -2.13 -0.88
CA LYS A 160 13.90 -2.97 0.07
C LYS A 160 12.99 -3.86 0.89
N ALA A 161 11.88 -3.32 1.42
CA ALA A 161 10.89 -4.11 2.16
C ALA A 161 10.32 -5.26 1.33
N SER A 162 10.04 -5.02 0.05
CA SER A 162 9.52 -6.07 -0.84
C SER A 162 10.58 -7.12 -1.20
N GLN A 163 11.84 -6.72 -1.35
CA GLN A 163 12.94 -7.62 -1.71
C GLN A 163 13.43 -8.46 -0.53
N PHE A 164 13.65 -7.82 0.62
CA PHE A 164 14.32 -8.42 1.77
C PHE A 164 13.39 -8.69 2.95
N GLY A 165 12.15 -8.15 2.92
CA GLY A 165 11.15 -8.35 3.97
C GLY A 165 11.65 -7.87 5.32
N ILE A 166 11.57 -8.76 6.32
CA ILE A 166 11.95 -8.45 7.71
C ILE A 166 13.47 -8.26 7.92
N ASP A 167 14.29 -8.62 6.95
CA ASP A 167 15.74 -8.40 6.97
C ASP A 167 16.16 -7.08 6.32
N SER A 168 15.20 -6.22 5.98
CA SER A 168 15.48 -4.92 5.38
C SER A 168 16.18 -3.98 6.35
N GLU A 169 17.05 -3.14 5.81
CA GLU A 169 17.55 -1.94 6.46
C GLU A 169 17.02 -0.71 5.72
N PHE A 170 16.41 0.20 6.46
CA PHE A 170 15.76 1.40 5.92
C PHE A 170 16.58 2.65 6.19
N THR A 171 16.45 3.63 5.30
CA THR A 171 16.76 5.02 5.61
C THR A 171 15.50 5.65 6.18
N TRP A 172 15.54 5.98 7.45
CA TRP A 172 14.41 6.54 8.18
C TRP A 172 14.60 8.04 8.42
N PHE A 173 13.77 8.62 9.26
CA PHE A 173 13.78 10.07 9.53
C PHE A 173 15.19 10.59 9.83
N LYS A 174 15.54 11.74 9.24
CA LYS A 174 16.85 12.38 9.35
C LYS A 174 18.01 11.47 8.93
N ASP A 175 17.82 10.70 7.88
CA ASP A 175 18.82 9.79 7.27
C ASP A 175 19.33 8.67 8.21
N LYS A 176 18.62 8.41 9.32
CA LYS A 176 18.95 7.32 10.25
C LYS A 176 18.81 5.97 9.57
N LYS A 177 19.85 5.13 9.62
CA LYS A 177 19.77 3.73 9.21
C LYS A 177 19.20 2.91 10.34
N VAL A 178 18.19 2.08 10.02
CA VAL A 178 17.48 1.26 11.01
C VAL A 178 17.04 -0.06 10.41
N SER A 179 17.15 -1.15 11.16
CA SER A 179 16.62 -2.43 10.74
C SER A 179 15.08 -2.41 10.74
N ALA A 180 14.45 -3.23 9.88
CA ALA A 180 12.99 -3.35 9.86
C ALA A 180 12.44 -3.77 11.24
N CYS A 181 13.12 -4.68 11.94
CA CYS A 181 12.68 -5.15 13.25
C CYS A 181 12.77 -4.06 14.31
N ASP A 182 13.89 -3.34 14.39
CA ASP A 182 14.05 -2.26 15.36
C ASP A 182 13.05 -1.14 15.10
N LEU A 183 12.86 -0.74 13.82
CA LEU A 183 11.86 0.26 13.46
C LEU A 183 10.46 -0.16 13.89
N ILE A 184 10.07 -1.42 13.64
CA ILE A 184 8.77 -1.95 14.05
C ILE A 184 8.63 -1.93 15.58
N LEU A 185 9.63 -2.45 16.30
CA LEU A 185 9.53 -2.65 17.74
C LEU A 185 9.65 -1.33 18.53
N GLU A 186 10.56 -0.44 18.12
CA GLU A 186 10.92 0.74 18.90
C GLU A 186 10.07 1.97 18.51
N GLU A 187 9.62 2.08 17.27
CA GLU A 187 8.89 3.26 16.79
C GLU A 187 7.46 2.95 16.33
N LEU A 188 7.28 2.03 15.37
CA LEU A 188 5.97 1.88 14.73
C LEU A 188 4.92 1.18 15.59
N LEU A 189 5.30 0.19 16.42
CA LEU A 189 4.37 -0.47 17.34
C LEU A 189 3.88 0.48 18.46
N PRO A 190 4.75 1.26 19.13
CA PRO A 190 4.30 2.32 20.05
C PRO A 190 3.35 3.31 19.38
N MET A 191 3.68 3.77 18.16
CA MET A 191 2.80 4.66 17.39
C MET A 191 1.45 4.02 17.08
N ALA A 192 1.45 2.78 16.58
CA ALA A 192 0.21 2.06 16.27
C ALA A 192 -0.67 1.90 17.51
N ARG A 193 -0.07 1.56 18.66
CA ARG A 193 -0.77 1.47 19.93
C ARG A 193 -1.42 2.79 20.35
N GLN A 194 -0.69 3.89 20.20
CA GLN A 194 -1.22 5.23 20.50
C GLN A 194 -2.39 5.57 19.57
N GLY A 195 -2.23 5.39 18.25
CA GLY A 195 -3.29 5.72 17.29
C GLY A 195 -4.55 4.87 17.46
N LEU A 196 -4.43 3.56 17.79
CA LEU A 196 -5.61 2.74 18.08
C LEU A 196 -6.30 3.17 19.38
N LYS A 197 -5.54 3.59 20.41
CA LYS A 197 -6.11 4.14 21.64
C LYS A 197 -6.86 5.45 21.40
N SER A 198 -6.32 6.36 20.58
CA SER A 198 -7.00 7.62 20.24
C SER A 198 -8.32 7.37 19.51
N CYS A 199 -8.40 6.28 18.74
CA CYS A 199 -9.62 5.79 18.09
C CYS A 199 -10.56 5.01 19.04
N LYS A 200 -10.24 4.88 20.33
CA LYS A 200 -11.02 4.15 21.34
C LYS A 200 -11.22 2.67 21.03
N VAL A 201 -10.25 2.04 20.39
CA VAL A 201 -10.21 0.58 20.20
C VAL A 201 -10.00 -0.08 21.56
N ASP A 202 -10.65 -1.22 21.79
CA ASP A 202 -10.53 -1.98 23.04
C ASP A 202 -9.08 -2.39 23.30
N SER A 203 -8.64 -2.28 24.56
CA SER A 203 -7.25 -2.57 24.93
C SER A 203 -6.85 -4.02 24.72
N GLY A 204 -7.77 -4.96 24.93
CA GLY A 204 -7.53 -6.38 24.69
C GLY A 204 -7.33 -6.69 23.21
N ASP A 205 -8.09 -6.03 22.33
CA ASP A 205 -7.89 -6.15 20.89
C ASP A 205 -6.57 -5.51 20.43
N ILE A 206 -6.21 -4.36 20.98
CA ILE A 206 -4.91 -3.72 20.72
C ILE A 206 -3.76 -4.67 21.10
N ASP A 207 -3.79 -5.22 22.29
CA ASP A 207 -2.75 -6.13 22.78
C ASP A 207 -2.69 -7.41 21.95
N LYS A 208 -3.83 -7.98 21.61
CA LYS A 208 -3.94 -9.19 20.78
C LYS A 208 -3.33 -8.99 19.39
N TYR A 209 -3.78 -7.97 18.67
CA TYR A 209 -3.41 -7.83 17.26
C TYR A 209 -2.02 -7.19 17.08
N LEU A 210 -1.64 -6.21 17.88
CA LEU A 210 -0.28 -5.68 17.84
C LEU A 210 0.74 -6.67 18.41
N GLY A 211 0.37 -7.50 19.36
CA GLY A 211 1.21 -8.60 19.87
C GLY A 211 1.63 -9.58 18.76
N ILE A 212 0.78 -9.85 17.77
CA ILE A 212 1.14 -10.67 16.62
C ILE A 212 2.28 -10.03 15.81
N ILE A 213 2.20 -8.72 15.58
CA ILE A 213 3.25 -7.98 14.85
C ILE A 213 4.56 -7.97 15.66
N GLU A 214 4.45 -7.72 16.96
CA GLU A 214 5.59 -7.74 17.90
C GLU A 214 6.33 -9.09 17.87
N GLU A 215 5.59 -10.19 18.00
CA GLU A 215 6.15 -11.54 17.95
C GLU A 215 6.83 -11.86 16.61
N ARG A 216 6.25 -11.42 15.49
CA ARG A 216 6.87 -11.58 14.17
C ARG A 216 8.20 -10.83 14.08
N ALA A 217 8.28 -9.60 14.59
CA ALA A 217 9.50 -8.81 14.60
C ALA A 217 10.56 -9.43 15.52
N LYS A 218 10.20 -9.78 16.76
CA LYS A 218 11.11 -10.41 17.73
C LYS A 218 11.67 -11.76 17.28
N LYS A 219 10.83 -12.57 16.63
CA LYS A 219 11.21 -13.92 16.16
C LYS A 219 11.78 -13.92 14.74
N HIS A 220 11.89 -12.77 14.09
CA HIS A 220 12.23 -12.68 12.68
C HIS A 220 11.41 -13.63 11.80
N MET A 221 10.08 -13.76 12.10
CA MET A 221 9.18 -14.72 11.48
C MET A 221 7.90 -14.05 10.97
N ASN A 222 7.84 -13.81 9.67
CA ASN A 222 6.62 -13.39 9.00
C ASN A 222 5.91 -14.58 8.34
N GLY A 223 4.71 -14.34 7.78
CA GLY A 223 3.92 -15.40 7.13
C GLY A 223 4.67 -16.09 5.98
N SER A 224 5.45 -15.35 5.19
CA SER A 224 6.25 -15.92 4.11
C SER A 224 7.30 -16.91 4.62
N ARG A 225 8.04 -16.54 5.67
CA ARG A 225 9.03 -17.43 6.29
C ARG A 225 8.38 -18.63 6.96
N TRP A 226 7.25 -18.42 7.59
CA TRP A 226 6.50 -19.52 8.21
C TRP A 226 6.08 -20.55 7.16
N ILE A 227 5.48 -20.12 6.05
CA ILE A 227 5.07 -21.00 4.95
C ILE A 227 6.28 -21.76 4.39
N LEU A 228 7.39 -21.08 4.12
CA LEU A 228 8.58 -21.72 3.60
C LEU A 228 9.16 -22.79 4.56
N ARG A 229 9.20 -22.51 5.86
CA ARG A 229 9.64 -23.47 6.88
C ARG A 229 8.70 -24.66 6.99
N ALA A 230 7.38 -24.38 7.08
CA ALA A 230 6.37 -25.43 7.16
C ALA A 230 6.43 -26.35 5.93
N PHE A 231 6.48 -25.77 4.73
CA PHE A 231 6.58 -26.54 3.49
C PHE A 231 7.87 -27.36 3.42
N THR A 232 9.02 -26.79 3.79
CA THR A 232 10.30 -27.51 3.79
C THR A 232 10.28 -28.70 4.75
N LYS A 233 9.68 -28.52 5.93
CA LYS A 233 9.52 -29.59 6.91
C LYS A 233 8.61 -30.70 6.38
N LEU A 234 7.41 -30.36 5.91
CA LEU A 234 6.44 -31.31 5.40
C LEU A 234 7.00 -32.10 4.20
N LYS A 235 7.65 -31.40 3.26
CA LYS A 235 8.28 -32.05 2.10
C LYS A 235 9.36 -33.08 2.48
N SER A 236 10.01 -32.96 3.65
CA SER A 236 10.97 -33.94 4.15
C SER A 236 10.31 -35.15 4.82
N GLU A 237 9.03 -35.03 5.22
CA GLU A 237 8.29 -36.03 5.98
C GLU A 237 7.22 -36.75 5.13
N THR A 238 6.77 -36.12 4.03
CA THR A 238 5.67 -36.60 3.18
C THR A 238 5.99 -36.50 1.69
N THR A 239 5.07 -36.93 0.83
CA THR A 239 5.14 -36.66 -0.61
C THR A 239 4.84 -35.18 -0.91
N VAL A 240 5.21 -34.73 -2.14
CA VAL A 240 4.96 -33.33 -2.56
C VAL A 240 3.47 -33.00 -2.60
N ASP A 241 2.63 -33.99 -2.86
CA ASP A 241 1.17 -33.82 -2.96
C ASP A 241 0.49 -33.73 -1.58
N GLU A 242 1.16 -34.20 -0.52
CA GLU A 242 0.68 -34.16 0.87
C GLU A 242 1.26 -32.97 1.67
N ALA A 243 2.30 -32.30 1.16
CA ALA A 243 2.96 -31.21 1.82
C ALA A 243 2.31 -29.84 1.48
#